data_e90847a4bf5c4b652d3973ca59ebdf44
#
_entry.id   e90847a4bf5c4b652d3973ca59ebdf44
#
_cell.length_a   1.000
_cell.length_b   1.000
_cell.length_c   1.000
_cell.angle_alpha   90.00
_cell.angle_beta   90.00
_cell.angle_gamma   90.00
#
_symmetry.space_group_name_H-M   'P 1'
#
loop_
_entity.id
_entity.type
_entity.pdbx_description
1 polymer ?
#
loop_
_entity_poly.entity_id
_entity_poly.type
_entity_poly.pdbx_seq_one_letter_code
_entity_poly.pdbx_strand_id
1 'polypeptide(L)'
;MIFVGEGALLRRAVSHAAARGHRVDLVCSPDPLDAAAAAPGTPHLAGPDVNAAAADLAAACTDGIVWSVNNRQLFRAPVLSLGLRIVNVHNGLLPQHRGLPSAAVVFALLHGDTEYGATVHEVDAGIDTGPVLAEHRFPIGPADRFHEVMLRGVRACQTLFERTLPAVAAGERPRAAPPDAARRTAYFGRRALARLGEYRDAPSFARATDLGPFAAHAPEVAEALHRVRP
;
A
#
# COMPACT_ATOMS: atom_id res chain seq x y z
N MET A 1 0.09 -19.22 -1.08
CA MET A 1 -0.44 -17.82 -1.13
C MET A 1 -0.06 -17.13 -2.42
N ILE A 2 -0.84 -16.16 -2.83
CA ILE A 2 -0.61 -15.33 -4.01
C ILE A 2 -0.13 -13.94 -3.58
N PHE A 3 0.77 -13.35 -4.37
CA PHE A 3 1.19 -11.96 -4.19
C PHE A 3 0.80 -11.12 -5.41
N VAL A 4 0.19 -9.96 -5.16
CA VAL A 4 -0.22 -8.98 -6.18
C VAL A 4 0.39 -7.63 -5.86
N GLY A 5 1.08 -7.01 -6.83
CA GLY A 5 1.70 -5.70 -6.65
C GLY A 5 2.90 -5.48 -7.54
N GLU A 6 3.82 -4.61 -7.12
CA GLU A 6 5.00 -4.29 -7.93
C GLU A 6 6.20 -3.80 -7.11
N GLY A 7 7.39 -4.00 -7.64
CA GLY A 7 8.61 -3.37 -7.23
C GLY A 7 9.24 -3.91 -5.93
N ALA A 8 10.16 -3.14 -5.37
CA ALA A 8 11.05 -3.60 -4.30
C ALA A 8 10.29 -4.07 -3.03
N LEU A 9 9.17 -3.45 -2.67
CA LEU A 9 8.40 -3.85 -1.50
C LEU A 9 7.74 -5.21 -1.71
N LEU A 10 7.16 -5.44 -2.91
CA LEU A 10 6.62 -6.74 -3.29
C LEU A 10 7.71 -7.82 -3.26
N ARG A 11 8.86 -7.59 -3.90
CA ARG A 11 9.98 -8.54 -3.92
C ARG A 11 10.43 -8.94 -2.51
N ARG A 12 10.55 -7.97 -1.61
CA ARG A 12 10.92 -8.24 -0.21
C ARG A 12 9.86 -9.07 0.50
N ALA A 13 8.58 -8.79 0.29
CA ALA A 13 7.49 -9.55 0.87
C ALA A 13 7.50 -11.01 0.38
N VAL A 14 7.63 -11.21 -0.94
CA VAL A 14 7.74 -12.54 -1.57
C VAL A 14 8.94 -13.32 -1.03
N SER A 15 10.15 -12.70 -1.03
CA SER A 15 11.37 -13.33 -0.49
C SER A 15 11.23 -13.68 0.97
N HIS A 16 10.62 -12.80 1.79
CA HIS A 16 10.42 -13.08 3.21
C HIS A 16 9.47 -14.25 3.41
N ALA A 17 8.36 -14.30 2.70
CA ALA A 17 7.41 -15.41 2.79
C ALA A 17 8.06 -16.74 2.41
N ALA A 18 8.79 -16.78 1.30
CA ALA A 18 9.53 -17.97 0.85
C ALA A 18 10.59 -18.40 1.86
N ALA A 19 11.37 -17.47 2.43
CA ALA A 19 12.39 -17.74 3.44
C ALA A 19 11.80 -18.28 4.76
N ARG A 20 10.52 -17.98 5.04
CA ARG A 20 9.78 -18.52 6.18
C ARG A 20 9.08 -19.85 5.90
N GLY A 21 9.31 -20.42 4.71
CA GLY A 21 8.74 -21.71 4.32
C GLY A 21 7.31 -21.64 3.79
N HIS A 22 6.76 -20.45 3.55
CA HIS A 22 5.45 -20.31 2.92
C HIS A 22 5.54 -20.57 1.42
N ARG A 23 4.62 -21.36 0.91
CA ARG A 23 4.51 -21.60 -0.53
C ARG A 23 3.96 -20.35 -1.22
N VAL A 24 4.72 -19.82 -2.18
CA VAL A 24 4.26 -18.78 -3.10
C VAL A 24 3.71 -19.45 -4.34
N ASP A 25 2.39 -19.41 -4.51
CA ASP A 25 1.68 -20.09 -5.61
C ASP A 25 1.75 -19.32 -6.92
N LEU A 26 1.71 -17.98 -6.83
CA LEU A 26 1.67 -17.08 -7.97
C LEU A 26 2.13 -15.68 -7.56
N VAL A 27 2.86 -15.01 -8.43
CA VAL A 27 3.15 -13.57 -8.33
C VAL A 27 2.50 -12.84 -9.50
N CYS A 28 1.60 -11.90 -9.21
CA CYS A 28 0.97 -11.03 -10.20
C CYS A 28 1.63 -9.65 -10.16
N SER A 29 2.41 -9.33 -11.18
CA SER A 29 3.16 -8.08 -11.28
C SER A 29 3.41 -7.71 -12.74
N PRO A 30 3.43 -6.40 -13.10
CA PRO A 30 3.80 -5.98 -14.45
C PRO A 30 5.29 -6.25 -14.77
N ASP A 31 6.15 -6.41 -13.75
CA ASP A 31 7.59 -6.64 -13.92
C ASP A 31 7.95 -8.11 -13.61
N PRO A 32 8.46 -8.88 -14.58
CA PRO A 32 8.88 -10.26 -14.36
C PRO A 32 9.99 -10.41 -13.31
N LEU A 33 10.78 -9.37 -13.05
CA LEU A 33 11.78 -9.38 -11.98
C LEU A 33 11.16 -9.53 -10.58
N ASP A 34 9.90 -9.18 -10.42
CA ASP A 34 9.22 -9.32 -9.14
C ASP A 34 8.97 -10.78 -8.76
N ALA A 35 8.78 -11.65 -9.74
CA ALA A 35 8.63 -13.09 -9.52
C ALA A 35 9.96 -13.79 -9.21
N ALA A 36 11.08 -13.24 -9.67
CA ALA A 36 12.40 -13.79 -9.39
C ALA A 36 12.77 -13.76 -7.89
N ALA A 37 12.01 -13.04 -7.08
CA ALA A 37 12.12 -13.02 -5.62
C ALA A 37 11.54 -14.27 -4.93
N ALA A 38 10.74 -15.07 -5.64
CA ALA A 38 10.18 -16.33 -5.17
C ALA A 38 11.12 -17.51 -5.47
N ALA A 39 10.69 -18.71 -5.08
CA ALA A 39 11.42 -19.93 -5.43
C ALA A 39 11.46 -20.13 -6.96
N PRO A 40 12.55 -20.75 -7.50
CA PRO A 40 12.61 -21.07 -8.92
C PRO A 40 11.38 -21.87 -9.38
N GLY A 41 10.80 -21.46 -10.51
CA GLY A 41 9.59 -22.09 -11.05
C GLY A 41 8.28 -21.56 -10.47
N THR A 42 8.30 -20.59 -9.58
CA THR A 42 7.04 -19.90 -9.16
C THR A 42 6.40 -19.22 -10.36
N PRO A 43 5.10 -19.51 -10.64
CA PRO A 43 4.38 -18.88 -11.73
C PRO A 43 4.35 -17.36 -11.62
N HIS A 44 4.46 -16.67 -12.73
CA HIS A 44 4.35 -15.24 -12.84
C HIS A 44 3.25 -14.85 -13.83
N LEU A 45 2.38 -13.95 -13.42
CA LEU A 45 1.34 -13.37 -14.26
C LEU A 45 1.62 -11.89 -14.51
N ALA A 46 2.08 -11.58 -15.71
CA ALA A 46 2.34 -10.23 -16.19
C ALA A 46 1.09 -9.64 -16.85
N GLY A 47 0.03 -9.43 -16.08
CA GLY A 47 -1.22 -8.89 -16.62
C GLY A 47 -1.44 -7.42 -16.25
N PRO A 48 -2.01 -6.61 -17.15
CA PRO A 48 -2.33 -5.21 -16.84
C PRO A 48 -3.52 -5.05 -15.88
N ASP A 49 -4.34 -6.09 -15.71
CA ASP A 49 -5.53 -6.07 -14.84
C ASP A 49 -5.69 -7.40 -14.10
N VAL A 50 -5.48 -7.36 -12.79
CA VAL A 50 -5.66 -8.52 -11.89
C VAL A 50 -7.08 -9.07 -11.95
N ASN A 51 -8.09 -8.26 -12.27
CA ASN A 51 -9.48 -8.69 -12.34
C ASN A 51 -9.77 -9.56 -13.58
N ALA A 52 -9.03 -9.35 -14.65
CA ALA A 52 -9.09 -10.21 -15.83
C ALA A 52 -8.50 -11.60 -15.55
N ALA A 53 -7.63 -11.71 -14.55
CA ALA A 53 -6.95 -12.94 -14.15
C ALA A 53 -7.67 -13.70 -13.02
N ALA A 54 -8.92 -13.40 -12.74
CA ALA A 54 -9.67 -14.00 -11.62
C ALA A 54 -9.67 -15.54 -11.66
N ALA A 55 -9.80 -16.15 -12.83
CA ALA A 55 -9.75 -17.59 -13.01
C ALA A 55 -8.37 -18.18 -12.68
N ASP A 56 -7.30 -17.50 -13.10
CA ASP A 56 -5.92 -17.92 -12.80
C ASP A 56 -5.61 -17.82 -11.30
N LEU A 57 -6.09 -16.75 -10.64
CA LEU A 57 -5.99 -16.61 -9.19
C LEU A 57 -6.70 -17.74 -8.46
N ALA A 58 -7.92 -18.06 -8.86
CA ALA A 58 -8.69 -19.15 -8.26
C ALA A 58 -8.03 -20.52 -8.45
N ALA A 59 -7.48 -20.77 -9.64
CA ALA A 59 -6.82 -22.03 -9.96
C ALA A 59 -5.46 -22.20 -9.26
N ALA A 60 -4.71 -21.11 -9.08
CA ALA A 60 -3.38 -21.15 -8.49
C ALA A 60 -3.39 -21.18 -6.96
N CYS A 61 -4.33 -20.51 -6.31
CA CYS A 61 -4.32 -20.28 -4.87
C CYS A 61 -4.56 -21.57 -4.06
N THR A 62 -3.56 -22.01 -3.27
CA THR A 62 -3.66 -23.26 -2.50
C THR A 62 -4.11 -23.07 -1.06
N ASP A 63 -3.90 -21.90 -0.47
CA ASP A 63 -4.21 -21.59 0.93
C ASP A 63 -5.33 -20.55 1.12
N GLY A 64 -5.90 -20.05 0.02
CA GLY A 64 -6.96 -19.07 0.03
C GLY A 64 -6.51 -17.64 0.34
N ILE A 65 -5.20 -17.34 0.36
CA ILE A 65 -4.66 -16.04 0.79
C ILE A 65 -4.03 -15.30 -0.39
N VAL A 66 -4.41 -14.03 -0.55
CA VAL A 66 -3.82 -13.08 -1.49
C VAL A 66 -3.25 -11.90 -0.71
N TRP A 67 -1.96 -11.64 -0.86
CA TRP A 67 -1.31 -10.44 -0.36
C TRP A 67 -1.24 -9.37 -1.45
N SER A 68 -1.79 -8.20 -1.17
CA SER A 68 -1.67 -6.99 -1.97
C SER A 68 -0.59 -6.10 -1.38
N VAL A 69 0.52 -5.93 -2.11
CA VAL A 69 1.71 -5.20 -1.61
C VAL A 69 2.20 -4.21 -2.65
N ASN A 70 2.12 -2.93 -2.35
CA ASN A 70 2.44 -1.85 -3.30
C ASN A 70 1.67 -2.03 -4.62
N ASN A 71 0.41 -2.39 -4.53
CA ASN A 71 -0.46 -2.66 -5.66
C ASN A 71 -1.23 -1.38 -6.05
N ARG A 72 -1.20 -1.05 -7.33
CA ARG A 72 -1.91 0.10 -7.89
C ARG A 72 -3.28 -0.26 -8.48
N GLN A 73 -3.60 -1.54 -8.55
CA GLN A 73 -4.84 -2.03 -9.12
C GLN A 73 -5.90 -2.18 -8.03
N LEU A 74 -7.14 -1.85 -8.36
CA LEU A 74 -8.29 -2.09 -7.50
C LEU A 74 -8.82 -3.50 -7.75
N PHE A 75 -9.04 -4.25 -6.68
CA PHE A 75 -9.79 -5.50 -6.75
C PHE A 75 -11.27 -5.19 -6.93
N ARG A 76 -11.89 -5.83 -7.90
CA ARG A 76 -13.30 -5.67 -8.28
C ARG A 76 -14.05 -6.99 -8.13
N ALA A 77 -15.35 -6.96 -8.42
CA ALA A 77 -16.23 -8.12 -8.29
C ALA A 77 -15.66 -9.45 -8.83
N PRO A 78 -14.99 -9.52 -10.01
CA PRO A 78 -14.45 -10.79 -10.48
C PRO A 78 -13.49 -11.45 -9.50
N VAL A 79 -12.62 -10.67 -8.83
CA VAL A 79 -11.68 -11.19 -7.83
C VAL A 79 -12.31 -11.28 -6.45
N LEU A 80 -13.07 -10.26 -6.03
CA LEU A 80 -13.69 -10.21 -4.70
C LEU A 80 -14.70 -11.35 -4.46
N SER A 81 -15.32 -11.87 -5.53
CA SER A 81 -16.29 -12.98 -5.44
C SER A 81 -15.65 -14.37 -5.40
N LEU A 82 -14.32 -14.49 -5.51
CA LEU A 82 -13.64 -15.80 -5.48
C LEU A 82 -13.63 -16.46 -4.10
N GLY A 83 -14.01 -15.75 -3.04
CA GLY A 83 -13.92 -16.24 -1.67
C GLY A 83 -12.50 -16.29 -1.10
N LEU A 84 -11.51 -15.72 -1.82
CA LEU A 84 -10.14 -15.58 -1.35
C LEU A 84 -10.04 -14.48 -0.30
N ARG A 85 -9.23 -14.70 0.71
CA ARG A 85 -8.88 -13.68 1.70
C ARG A 85 -7.82 -12.76 1.14
N ILE A 86 -8.20 -11.54 0.81
CA ILE A 86 -7.27 -10.54 0.27
C ILE A 86 -6.86 -9.60 1.39
N VAL A 87 -5.55 -9.51 1.64
CA VAL A 87 -4.96 -8.68 2.69
C VAL A 87 -4.04 -7.65 2.04
N ASN A 88 -4.28 -6.38 2.32
CA ASN A 88 -3.49 -5.27 1.75
C ASN A 88 -2.55 -4.66 2.79
N VAL A 89 -1.33 -4.35 2.33
CA VAL A 89 -0.36 -3.56 3.09
C VAL A 89 -0.39 -2.13 2.57
N HIS A 90 -1.05 -1.26 3.30
CA HIS A 90 -1.26 0.14 2.94
C HIS A 90 -0.23 1.04 3.61
N ASN A 91 0.41 1.92 2.82
CA ASN A 91 1.28 2.97 3.34
C ASN A 91 0.46 4.18 3.75
N GLY A 92 -0.04 4.15 4.96
CA GLY A 92 -0.91 5.12 5.58
C GLY A 92 -1.64 4.53 6.79
N LEU A 93 -2.06 5.38 7.73
CA LEU A 93 -2.92 5.01 8.85
C LEU A 93 -4.38 5.08 8.43
N LEU A 94 -5.12 3.98 8.56
CA LEU A 94 -6.55 3.96 8.24
C LEU A 94 -7.41 4.30 9.47
N PRO A 95 -8.52 5.01 9.27
CA PRO A 95 -9.10 5.52 8.02
C PRO A 95 -8.59 6.90 7.58
N GLN A 96 -7.56 7.43 8.19
CA GLN A 96 -7.08 8.82 8.06
C GLN A 96 -6.35 9.08 6.74
N HIS A 97 -5.63 8.09 6.20
CA HIS A 97 -4.74 8.24 5.03
C HIS A 97 -5.11 7.28 3.89
N ARG A 98 -6.41 7.17 3.58
CA ARG A 98 -6.91 6.30 2.50
C ARG A 98 -6.52 6.83 1.12
N GLY A 99 -6.34 5.95 0.16
CA GLY A 99 -6.09 6.26 -1.24
C GLY A 99 -4.63 6.18 -1.66
N LEU A 100 -4.15 7.12 -2.46
CA LEU A 100 -2.77 7.13 -2.97
C LEU A 100 -1.78 7.48 -1.85
N PRO A 101 -0.82 6.60 -1.50
CA PRO A 101 0.15 6.88 -0.44
C PRO A 101 0.94 8.17 -0.64
N SER A 102 1.35 8.46 -1.89
CA SER A 102 2.05 9.69 -2.22
C SER A 102 1.21 10.94 -1.94
N ALA A 103 -0.07 10.92 -2.29
CA ALA A 103 -0.99 12.01 -1.96
C ALA A 103 -1.22 12.08 -0.45
N ALA A 104 -1.41 10.94 0.23
CA ALA A 104 -1.62 10.91 1.67
C ALA A 104 -0.46 11.54 2.45
N VAL A 105 0.80 11.24 2.08
CA VAL A 105 1.99 11.87 2.71
C VAL A 105 2.02 13.38 2.47
N VAL A 106 1.74 13.85 1.25
CA VAL A 106 1.68 15.30 0.96
C VAL A 106 0.67 15.97 1.88
N PHE A 107 -0.55 15.45 1.94
CA PHE A 107 -1.61 16.07 2.73
C PHE A 107 -1.43 15.88 4.24
N ALA A 108 -0.82 14.81 4.71
CA ALA A 108 -0.44 14.67 6.11
C ALA A 108 0.50 15.80 6.55
N LEU A 109 1.52 16.10 5.74
CA LEU A 109 2.45 17.21 5.99
C LEU A 109 1.79 18.59 5.88
N LEU A 110 0.90 18.79 4.90
CA LEU A 110 0.15 20.04 4.72
C LEU A 110 -0.83 20.30 5.86
N HIS A 111 -1.47 19.27 6.37
CA HIS A 111 -2.44 19.37 7.47
C HIS A 111 -1.78 19.39 8.85
N GLY A 112 -0.45 19.20 8.94
CA GLY A 112 0.27 19.19 10.20
C GLY A 112 0.03 17.95 11.03
N ASP A 113 -0.24 16.80 10.39
CA ASP A 113 -0.37 15.53 11.10
C ASP A 113 0.96 15.24 11.83
N THR A 114 0.86 14.81 13.08
CA THR A 114 2.02 14.52 13.95
C THR A 114 2.47 13.08 13.89
N GLU A 115 1.66 12.22 13.27
CA GLU A 115 1.91 10.79 13.10
C GLU A 115 1.61 10.35 11.66
N TYR A 116 2.36 9.36 11.20
CA TYR A 116 2.08 8.59 9.98
C TYR A 116 2.36 7.12 10.25
N GLY A 117 2.15 6.25 9.24
CA GLY A 117 2.46 4.83 9.45
C GLY A 117 2.02 3.95 8.29
N ALA A 118 1.88 2.67 8.60
CA ALA A 118 1.35 1.64 7.70
C ALA A 118 0.20 0.89 8.37
N THR A 119 -0.69 0.34 7.56
CA THR A 119 -1.83 -0.47 7.99
C THR A 119 -1.89 -1.76 7.18
N VAL A 120 -2.08 -2.89 7.84
CA VAL A 120 -2.53 -4.13 7.21
C VAL A 120 -4.02 -4.27 7.45
N HIS A 121 -4.79 -4.46 6.38
CA HIS A 121 -6.24 -4.57 6.43
C HIS A 121 -6.76 -5.60 5.43
N GLU A 122 -7.95 -6.16 5.66
CA GLU A 122 -8.63 -6.96 4.67
C GLU A 122 -9.21 -6.06 3.57
N VAL A 123 -9.24 -6.56 2.35
CA VAL A 123 -9.81 -5.82 1.21
C VAL A 123 -11.29 -6.12 1.11
N ASP A 124 -12.09 -5.06 0.96
CA ASP A 124 -13.52 -5.10 0.64
C ASP A 124 -13.81 -4.38 -0.69
N ALA A 125 -15.08 -4.13 -0.98
CA ALA A 125 -15.49 -3.43 -2.20
C ALA A 125 -15.15 -1.93 -2.22
N GLY A 126 -14.80 -1.35 -1.08
CA GLY A 126 -14.37 0.04 -0.98
C GLY A 126 -12.85 0.20 -1.15
N ILE A 127 -12.38 1.44 -1.17
CA ILE A 127 -10.95 1.73 -1.21
C ILE A 127 -10.47 1.95 0.22
N ASP A 128 -9.61 1.04 0.72
CA ASP A 128 -9.02 1.08 2.06
C ASP A 128 -10.08 1.21 3.18
N THR A 129 -11.19 0.44 3.08
CA THR A 129 -12.32 0.47 3.99
C THR A 129 -12.50 -0.80 4.80
N GLY A 130 -11.84 -1.87 4.43
CA GLY A 130 -11.96 -3.15 5.09
C GLY A 130 -11.36 -3.18 6.51
N PRO A 131 -11.66 -4.23 7.28
CA PRO A 131 -11.22 -4.37 8.67
C PRO A 131 -9.72 -4.27 8.84
N VAL A 132 -9.27 -3.41 9.74
CA VAL A 132 -7.86 -3.23 10.09
C VAL A 132 -7.38 -4.39 10.96
N LEU A 133 -6.31 -5.06 10.55
CA LEU A 133 -5.69 -6.17 11.24
C LEU A 133 -4.53 -5.72 12.13
N ALA A 134 -3.71 -4.79 11.65
CA ALA A 134 -2.56 -4.26 12.38
C ALA A 134 -2.14 -2.89 11.88
N GLU A 135 -1.46 -2.13 12.74
CA GLU A 135 -0.87 -0.83 12.42
C GLU A 135 0.59 -0.75 12.91
N HIS A 136 1.38 0.05 12.21
CA HIS A 136 2.70 0.48 12.63
C HIS A 136 2.79 1.99 12.47
N ARG A 137 2.99 2.70 13.56
CA ARG A 137 3.01 4.17 13.62
C ARG A 137 4.41 4.69 13.85
N PHE A 138 4.66 5.89 13.34
CA PHE A 138 5.87 6.66 13.65
C PHE A 138 5.53 8.15 13.66
N PRO A 139 6.28 8.96 14.45
CA PRO A 139 6.04 10.40 14.50
C PRO A 139 6.50 11.10 13.22
N ILE A 140 5.81 12.21 12.89
CA ILE A 140 6.27 13.21 11.90
C ILE A 140 6.90 14.37 12.66
N GLY A 141 8.18 14.60 12.42
CA GLY A 141 8.89 15.75 12.97
C GLY A 141 8.57 17.06 12.23
N PRO A 142 8.78 18.21 12.87
CA PRO A 142 8.46 19.53 12.29
C PRO A 142 9.27 19.84 11.03
N ALA A 143 10.46 19.26 10.88
CA ALA A 143 11.33 19.45 9.72
C ALA A 143 11.21 18.34 8.67
N ASP A 144 10.46 17.28 8.94
CA ASP A 144 10.33 16.14 8.04
C ASP A 144 9.78 16.55 6.68
N ARG A 145 10.38 16.01 5.62
CA ARG A 145 10.01 16.23 4.24
C ARG A 145 9.26 15.02 3.68
N PHE A 146 8.60 15.22 2.56
CA PHE A 146 7.86 14.15 1.88
C PHE A 146 8.67 12.86 1.74
N HIS A 147 9.87 12.93 1.19
CA HIS A 147 10.67 11.73 0.91
C HIS A 147 11.12 10.99 2.18
N GLU A 148 11.30 11.70 3.29
CA GLU A 148 11.66 11.09 4.58
C GLU A 148 10.47 10.35 5.19
N VAL A 149 9.28 10.96 5.17
CA VAL A 149 8.04 10.32 5.64
C VAL A 149 7.69 9.12 4.75
N MET A 150 7.80 9.27 3.43
CA MET A 150 7.55 8.20 2.46
C MET A 150 8.48 7.00 2.70
N LEU A 151 9.78 7.24 2.90
CA LEU A 151 10.76 6.17 3.16
C LEU A 151 10.44 5.43 4.46
N ARG A 152 10.10 6.16 5.53
CA ARG A 152 9.68 5.54 6.80
C ARG A 152 8.38 4.75 6.62
N GLY A 153 7.43 5.25 5.86
CA GLY A 153 6.19 4.54 5.51
C GLY A 153 6.45 3.23 4.78
N VAL A 154 7.32 3.23 3.77
CA VAL A 154 7.72 1.99 3.05
C VAL A 154 8.39 0.98 4.00
N ARG A 155 9.27 1.44 4.90
CA ARG A 155 9.89 0.56 5.93
C ARG A 155 8.85 0.02 6.90
N ALA A 156 7.90 0.86 7.32
CA ALA A 156 6.79 0.44 8.18
C ALA A 156 5.91 -0.62 7.52
N CYS A 157 5.64 -0.50 6.21
CA CYS A 157 4.92 -1.52 5.43
C CYS A 157 5.66 -2.86 5.47
N GLN A 158 6.97 -2.87 5.24
CA GLN A 158 7.77 -4.10 5.29
C GLN A 158 7.73 -4.73 6.68
N THR A 159 8.03 -3.96 7.71
CA THR A 159 8.01 -4.44 9.11
C THR A 159 6.64 -4.99 9.50
N LEU A 160 5.57 -4.30 9.08
CA LEU A 160 4.22 -4.70 9.42
C LEU A 160 3.80 -5.98 8.68
N PHE A 161 4.14 -6.12 7.41
CA PHE A 161 3.96 -7.36 6.65
C PHE A 161 4.66 -8.53 7.34
N GLU A 162 5.96 -8.41 7.63
CA GLU A 162 6.76 -9.46 8.27
C GLU A 162 6.17 -9.91 9.62
N ARG A 163 5.66 -8.95 10.40
CA ARG A 163 5.05 -9.22 11.70
C ARG A 163 3.68 -9.89 11.59
N THR A 164 2.90 -9.57 10.57
CA THR A 164 1.52 -10.07 10.43
C THR A 164 1.40 -11.34 9.61
N LEU A 165 2.39 -11.64 8.76
CA LEU A 165 2.41 -12.82 7.89
C LEU A 165 2.11 -14.13 8.64
N PRO A 166 2.75 -14.44 9.79
CA PRO A 166 2.51 -15.72 10.48
C PRO A 166 1.05 -15.89 10.92
N ALA A 167 0.46 -14.86 11.52
CA ALA A 167 -0.92 -14.90 11.99
C ALA A 167 -1.92 -15.02 10.84
N VAL A 168 -1.70 -14.25 9.74
CA VAL A 168 -2.54 -14.33 8.54
C VAL A 168 -2.44 -15.70 7.90
N ALA A 169 -1.23 -16.26 7.79
CA ALA A 169 -1.00 -17.60 7.23
C ALA A 169 -1.63 -18.72 8.08
N ALA A 170 -1.70 -18.52 9.40
CA ALA A 170 -2.41 -19.43 10.32
C ALA A 170 -3.95 -19.28 10.27
N GLY A 171 -4.47 -18.42 9.39
CA GLY A 171 -5.92 -18.16 9.31
C GLY A 171 -6.45 -17.23 10.39
N GLU A 172 -5.58 -16.67 11.23
CA GLU A 172 -5.98 -15.76 12.29
C GLU A 172 -6.44 -14.41 11.70
N ARG A 173 -7.31 -13.73 12.43
CA ARG A 173 -7.77 -12.36 12.11
C ARG A 173 -7.44 -11.46 13.29
N PRO A 174 -6.15 -11.10 13.45
CA PRO A 174 -5.79 -10.13 14.46
C PRO A 174 -6.61 -8.87 14.22
N ARG A 175 -7.05 -8.24 15.30
CA ARG A 175 -7.75 -6.94 15.20
C ARG A 175 -6.85 -5.90 15.83
N ALA A 176 -6.53 -4.87 15.06
CA ALA A 176 -5.99 -3.66 15.65
C ALA A 176 -7.00 -3.08 16.65
N ALA A 177 -6.50 -2.37 17.66
CA ALA A 177 -7.39 -1.56 18.47
C ALA A 177 -8.22 -0.66 17.54
N PRO A 178 -9.53 -0.46 17.84
CA PRO A 178 -10.34 0.44 17.02
C PRO A 178 -9.64 1.80 16.92
N PRO A 179 -9.65 2.41 15.72
CA PRO A 179 -9.10 3.74 15.58
C PRO A 179 -9.79 4.67 16.59
N ASP A 180 -9.02 5.60 17.16
CA ASP A 180 -9.59 6.64 18.00
C ASP A 180 -10.77 7.30 17.27
N ALA A 181 -11.91 7.41 17.94
CA ALA A 181 -13.13 8.02 17.38
C ALA A 181 -12.90 9.48 16.91
N ALA A 182 -11.86 10.14 17.43
CA ALA A 182 -11.43 11.47 17.01
C ALA A 182 -10.65 11.46 15.68
N ARG A 183 -10.29 10.29 15.12
CA ARG A 183 -9.56 10.25 13.86
C ARG A 183 -10.44 10.66 12.69
N ARG A 184 -9.95 11.65 11.98
CA ARG A 184 -10.55 12.09 10.72
C ARG A 184 -10.50 10.94 9.71
N THR A 185 -11.64 10.64 9.05
CA THR A 185 -11.65 9.81 7.85
C THR A 185 -11.34 10.69 6.65
N ALA A 186 -10.29 10.38 5.90
CA ALA A 186 -9.93 11.13 4.70
C ALA A 186 -9.49 10.20 3.57
N TYR A 187 -9.73 10.65 2.33
CA TYR A 187 -9.34 9.95 1.11
C TYR A 187 -8.51 10.89 0.22
N PHE A 188 -7.30 10.46 -0.09
CA PHE A 188 -6.34 11.24 -0.88
C PHE A 188 -6.09 10.56 -2.24
N GLY A 189 -6.85 10.97 -3.23
CA GLY A 189 -6.70 10.54 -4.62
C GLY A 189 -6.36 11.71 -5.55
N ARG A 190 -6.49 11.49 -6.86
CA ARG A 190 -6.21 12.51 -7.88
C ARG A 190 -7.02 13.81 -7.69
N ARG A 191 -8.27 13.72 -7.18
CA ARG A 191 -9.08 14.91 -6.88
C ARG A 191 -8.51 15.76 -5.75
N ALA A 192 -7.90 15.12 -4.73
CA ALA A 192 -7.21 15.85 -3.69
C ALA A 192 -5.97 16.56 -4.26
N LEU A 193 -5.18 15.89 -5.08
CA LEU A 193 -4.02 16.48 -5.75
C LEU A 193 -4.35 17.63 -6.67
N ALA A 194 -5.54 17.63 -7.32
CA ALA A 194 -6.00 18.74 -8.14
C ALA A 194 -6.17 20.05 -7.34
N ARG A 195 -6.35 19.94 -6.01
CA ARG A 195 -6.47 21.08 -5.09
C ARG A 195 -5.13 21.48 -4.44
N LEU A 196 -4.02 20.87 -4.83
CA LEU A 196 -2.71 21.17 -4.23
C LEU A 196 -2.31 22.65 -4.31
N GLY A 197 -2.77 23.35 -5.36
CA GLY A 197 -2.53 24.78 -5.53
C GLY A 197 -3.12 25.66 -4.41
N GLU A 198 -4.17 25.21 -3.73
CA GLU A 198 -4.80 25.93 -2.61
C GLU A 198 -3.86 26.02 -1.38
N TYR A 199 -2.83 25.18 -1.32
CA TYR A 199 -1.86 25.11 -0.23
C TYR A 199 -0.52 25.77 -0.54
N ARG A 200 -0.39 26.46 -1.70
CA ARG A 200 0.90 27.05 -2.15
C ARG A 200 1.56 27.92 -1.09
N ASP A 201 0.75 28.70 -0.37
CA ASP A 201 1.24 29.63 0.64
C ASP A 201 1.37 29.02 2.04
N ALA A 202 1.08 27.72 2.19
CA ALA A 202 1.22 27.05 3.46
C ALA A 202 2.72 26.93 3.84
N PRO A 203 3.11 27.22 5.10
CA PRO A 203 4.51 27.10 5.54
C PRO A 203 5.13 25.71 5.31
N SER A 204 4.28 24.68 5.33
CA SER A 204 4.69 23.29 5.10
C SER A 204 4.77 22.91 3.61
N PHE A 205 4.34 23.76 2.67
CA PHE A 205 4.24 23.40 1.25
C PHE A 205 5.56 22.90 0.67
N ALA A 206 6.66 23.62 0.88
CA ALA A 206 7.96 23.25 0.34
C ALA A 206 8.42 21.88 0.83
N ARG A 207 8.28 21.57 2.14
CA ARG A 207 8.66 20.27 2.67
C ARG A 207 7.68 19.15 2.28
N ALA A 208 6.39 19.45 2.16
CA ALA A 208 5.36 18.49 1.76
C ALA A 208 5.48 18.08 0.29
N THR A 209 6.13 18.88 -0.53
CA THR A 209 6.29 18.68 -1.98
C THR A 209 7.73 18.37 -2.39
N ASP A 210 8.65 18.23 -1.43
CA ASP A 210 10.02 17.78 -1.67
C ASP A 210 10.06 16.27 -1.88
N LEU A 211 9.78 15.85 -3.12
CA LEU A 211 9.71 14.44 -3.50
C LEU A 211 11.06 13.72 -3.39
N GLY A 212 12.19 14.45 -3.50
CA GLY A 212 13.52 13.85 -3.47
C GLY A 212 13.65 12.64 -4.40
N PRO A 213 14.23 11.53 -3.93
CA PRO A 213 14.41 10.31 -4.73
C PRO A 213 13.07 9.63 -5.15
N PHE A 214 11.96 10.02 -4.53
CA PHE A 214 10.64 9.43 -4.86
C PHE A 214 9.94 10.11 -6.04
N ALA A 215 10.53 11.12 -6.67
CA ALA A 215 9.90 11.83 -7.78
C ALA A 215 9.46 10.89 -8.93
N ALA A 216 10.29 9.90 -9.28
CA ALA A 216 9.97 8.90 -10.28
C ALA A 216 8.90 7.88 -9.82
N HIS A 217 8.68 7.76 -8.51
CA HIS A 217 7.74 6.80 -7.90
C HIS A 217 6.41 7.43 -7.47
N ALA A 218 6.29 8.76 -7.61
CA ALA A 218 5.08 9.54 -7.31
C ALA A 218 4.68 10.42 -8.50
N PRO A 219 4.47 9.85 -9.70
CA PRO A 219 4.23 10.61 -10.92
C PRO A 219 2.98 11.50 -10.82
N GLU A 220 1.94 11.05 -10.11
CA GLU A 220 0.71 11.80 -9.90
C GLU A 220 0.92 13.07 -9.07
N VAL A 221 1.86 13.05 -8.10
CA VAL A 221 2.23 14.25 -7.32
C VAL A 221 3.12 15.15 -8.16
N ALA A 222 4.09 14.60 -8.88
CA ALA A 222 4.95 15.36 -9.78
C ALA A 222 4.13 16.10 -10.85
N GLU A 223 3.13 15.43 -11.45
CA GLU A 223 2.21 16.04 -12.41
C GLU A 223 1.38 17.16 -11.78
N ALA A 224 0.85 16.94 -10.56
CA ALA A 224 0.12 17.99 -9.84
C ALA A 224 0.98 19.21 -9.55
N LEU A 225 2.25 19.02 -9.18
CA LEU A 225 3.20 20.11 -8.93
C LEU A 225 3.53 20.90 -10.20
N HIS A 226 3.62 20.26 -11.36
CA HIS A 226 3.81 20.98 -12.63
C HIS A 226 2.66 21.95 -12.94
N ARG A 227 1.44 21.61 -12.52
CA ARG A 227 0.27 22.50 -12.71
C ARG A 227 0.21 23.66 -11.71
N VAL A 228 0.89 23.52 -10.57
CA VAL A 228 0.90 24.52 -9.49
C VAL A 228 2.07 25.51 -9.60
N ARG A 229 3.13 25.14 -10.32
CA ARG A 229 4.27 26.03 -10.61
C ARG A 229 3.81 27.15 -11.55
N PRO A 230 4.24 28.41 -11.31
CA PRO A 230 3.94 29.55 -12.18
C PRO A 230 4.53 29.36 -13.57
#